data_6b694f8830f537e206f591e07d90a2ca
#
_entry.id   6b694f8830f537e206f591e07d90a2ca
#
_cell.length_a   1.000
_cell.length_b   1.000
_cell.length_c   1.000
_cell.angle_alpha   90.00
_cell.angle_beta   90.00
_cell.angle_gamma   90.00
#
_symmetry.space_group_name_H-M   'P 1'
#
loop_
_entity.id
_entity.type
_entity.pdbx_description
1 polymer ?
#
loop_
_entity_poly.entity_id
_entity_poly.type
_entity_poly.pdbx_seq_one_letter_code
_entity_poly.pdbx_strand_id
1 'polypeptide(L)'
;MILVVCALQEEFVCENYSILYTGIGKLNASYFLTKFLSENKNISTVINYGTAGGLRDKKNYLLECGQFYNIGFENPITPEKQEFIITDSTLNSICSVNKFCTNTETLKNYNCVDMEAYALAHVCKQMNIPFKCYKYITDIVGEEQQYNNWERNINNGSELFKKELNPYA
;
A
#
# COMPACT_ATOMS: atom_id res chain seq x y z
N MET A 1 18.18 -3.57 -9.37
CA MET A 1 16.93 -4.30 -9.75
C MET A 1 15.78 -3.77 -8.91
N ILE A 2 14.59 -3.57 -9.50
CA ILE A 2 13.38 -3.24 -8.72
C ILE A 2 12.70 -4.49 -8.22
N LEU A 3 11.97 -4.36 -7.10
CA LEU A 3 11.06 -5.36 -6.54
C LEU A 3 9.66 -4.77 -6.48
N VAL A 4 8.69 -5.42 -7.11
CA VAL A 4 7.28 -5.12 -6.93
C VAL A 4 6.76 -5.90 -5.73
N VAL A 5 5.97 -5.27 -4.87
CA VAL A 5 5.37 -5.93 -3.69
C VAL A 5 3.87 -5.74 -3.72
N CYS A 6 3.14 -6.84 -3.67
CA CYS A 6 1.67 -6.89 -3.58
C CYS A 6 1.26 -7.75 -2.38
N ALA A 7 0.07 -7.52 -1.84
CA ALA A 7 -0.47 -8.40 -0.82
C ALA A 7 -0.93 -9.73 -1.44
N LEU A 8 -1.67 -9.67 -2.53
CA LEU A 8 -2.31 -10.81 -3.16
C LEU A 8 -1.93 -10.94 -4.65
N GLN A 9 -1.84 -12.18 -5.12
CA GLN A 9 -1.59 -12.46 -6.53
C GLN A 9 -2.74 -11.96 -7.43
N GLU A 10 -3.95 -11.93 -6.92
CA GLU A 10 -5.15 -11.45 -7.60
C GLU A 10 -5.07 -9.97 -7.97
N GLU A 11 -4.27 -9.19 -7.26
CA GLU A 11 -4.10 -7.77 -7.52
C GLU A 11 -3.24 -7.51 -8.77
N PHE A 12 -2.16 -8.28 -8.94
CA PHE A 12 -1.19 -8.03 -10.02
C PHE A 12 -0.31 -9.24 -10.30
N VAL A 13 -0.16 -9.57 -11.59
CA VAL A 13 0.79 -10.56 -12.10
C VAL A 13 1.52 -9.99 -13.29
N CYS A 14 2.84 -10.14 -13.35
CA CYS A 14 3.66 -9.73 -14.49
C CYS A 14 4.97 -10.53 -14.53
N GLU A 15 5.25 -11.21 -15.64
CA GLU A 15 6.44 -12.05 -15.78
C GLU A 15 7.75 -11.27 -15.92
N ASN A 16 7.66 -9.98 -16.30
CA ASN A 16 8.83 -9.14 -16.57
C ASN A 16 9.47 -8.55 -15.30
N TYR A 17 8.87 -8.71 -14.14
CA TYR A 17 9.33 -8.14 -12.89
C TYR A 17 9.37 -9.18 -11.77
N SER A 18 10.31 -9.01 -10.85
CA SER A 18 10.29 -9.75 -9.59
C SER A 18 9.14 -9.23 -8.73
N ILE A 19 8.22 -10.11 -8.35
CA ILE A 19 7.06 -9.77 -7.51
C ILE A 19 7.12 -10.60 -6.23
N LEU A 20 6.99 -9.91 -5.09
CA LEU A 20 6.81 -10.52 -3.78
C LEU A 20 5.35 -10.38 -3.34
N TYR A 21 4.69 -11.51 -3.12
CA TYR A 21 3.36 -11.55 -2.51
C TYR A 21 3.49 -11.79 -1.02
N THR A 22 3.09 -10.83 -0.21
CA THR A 22 3.29 -10.86 1.24
C THR A 22 2.14 -11.51 2.01
N GLY A 23 0.95 -11.60 1.40
CA GLY A 23 -0.29 -11.81 2.13
C GLY A 23 -0.79 -10.50 2.75
N ILE A 24 -1.97 -10.55 3.34
CA ILE A 24 -2.66 -9.40 3.92
C ILE A 24 -2.08 -9.04 5.28
N GLY A 25 -2.01 -7.75 5.57
CA GLY A 25 -1.71 -7.20 6.89
C GLY A 25 -0.27 -6.78 7.11
N LYS A 26 -0.09 -5.91 8.09
CA LYS A 26 1.21 -5.27 8.40
C LYS A 26 2.28 -6.28 8.85
N LEU A 27 1.89 -7.30 9.61
CA LEU A 27 2.84 -8.33 10.09
C LEU A 27 3.41 -9.13 8.92
N ASN A 28 2.55 -9.63 8.03
CA ASN A 28 2.98 -10.36 6.84
C ASN A 28 3.84 -9.48 5.94
N ALA A 29 3.41 -8.25 5.68
CA ALA A 29 4.15 -7.29 4.87
C ALA A 29 5.56 -7.05 5.43
N SER A 30 5.67 -6.80 6.73
CA SER A 30 6.96 -6.55 7.39
C SER A 30 7.88 -7.76 7.36
N TYR A 31 7.37 -8.93 7.70
CA TYR A 31 8.18 -10.16 7.78
C TYR A 31 8.71 -10.57 6.40
N PHE A 32 7.81 -10.71 5.42
CA PHE A 32 8.22 -11.22 4.12
C PHE A 32 9.09 -10.25 3.34
N LEU A 33 8.83 -8.94 3.43
CA LEU A 33 9.70 -7.96 2.79
C LEU A 33 11.09 -7.92 3.44
N THR A 34 11.17 -7.92 4.77
CA THR A 34 12.45 -7.93 5.49
C THR A 34 13.26 -9.18 5.13
N LYS A 35 12.62 -10.35 5.15
CA LYS A 35 13.27 -11.61 4.76
C LYS A 35 13.80 -11.55 3.33
N PHE A 36 12.97 -11.13 2.38
CA PHE A 36 13.36 -11.04 0.97
C PHE A 36 14.54 -10.09 0.76
N LEU A 37 14.50 -8.90 1.36
CA LEU A 37 15.57 -7.90 1.22
C LEU A 37 16.87 -8.31 1.95
N SER A 38 16.78 -9.11 3.00
CA SER A 38 17.96 -9.63 3.67
C SER A 38 18.70 -10.67 2.84
N GLU A 39 17.98 -11.44 2.04
CA GLU A 39 18.50 -12.48 1.14
C GLU A 39 18.90 -11.93 -0.25
N ASN A 40 18.36 -10.78 -0.68
CA ASN A 40 18.54 -10.21 -2.01
C ASN A 40 19.09 -8.77 -1.95
N LYS A 41 20.40 -8.62 -1.86
CA LYS A 41 21.07 -7.32 -1.68
C LYS A 41 21.12 -6.42 -2.92
N ASN A 42 20.71 -6.92 -4.06
CA ASN A 42 20.72 -6.20 -5.34
C ASN A 42 19.44 -5.40 -5.64
N ILE A 43 18.50 -5.37 -4.69
CA ILE A 43 17.29 -4.56 -4.83
C ILE A 43 17.63 -3.09 -4.60
N SER A 44 17.35 -2.25 -5.61
CA SER A 44 17.63 -0.81 -5.58
C SER A 44 16.38 0.04 -5.29
N THR A 45 15.19 -0.51 -5.49
CA THR A 45 13.91 0.17 -5.26
C THR A 45 12.81 -0.86 -5.00
N VAL A 46 11.96 -0.58 -4.04
CA VAL A 46 10.74 -1.33 -3.77
C VAL A 46 9.55 -0.50 -4.26
N ILE A 47 8.68 -1.12 -5.04
CA ILE A 47 7.43 -0.52 -5.53
C ILE A 47 6.25 -1.35 -5.03
N ASN A 48 5.48 -0.79 -4.10
CA ASN A 48 4.25 -1.42 -3.65
C ASN A 48 3.12 -1.10 -4.63
N TYR A 49 2.39 -2.12 -5.03
CA TYR A 49 1.10 -2.01 -5.68
C TYR A 49 0.05 -2.82 -4.93
N GLY A 50 -1.16 -2.31 -4.89
CA GLY A 50 -2.29 -3.03 -4.31
C GLY A 50 -3.58 -2.22 -4.41
N THR A 51 -4.64 -2.79 -3.87
CA THR A 51 -5.95 -2.14 -3.77
C THR A 51 -6.04 -1.31 -2.49
N ALA A 52 -6.91 -0.31 -2.51
CA ALA A 52 -7.23 0.51 -1.35
C ALA A 52 -8.70 0.95 -1.38
N GLY A 53 -9.27 1.14 -0.20
CA GLY A 53 -10.56 1.79 -0.05
C GLY A 53 -10.43 3.30 -0.15
N GLY A 54 -11.28 3.94 -0.96
CA GLY A 54 -11.29 5.38 -1.14
C GLY A 54 -11.97 6.11 0.02
N LEU A 55 -11.39 7.23 0.42
CA LEU A 55 -11.96 8.13 1.43
C LEU A 55 -12.48 9.44 0.81
N ARG A 56 -12.60 9.45 -0.53
CA ARG A 56 -13.24 10.48 -1.35
C ARG A 56 -14.31 9.83 -2.22
N ASP A 57 -15.12 10.63 -2.90
CA ASP A 57 -16.28 10.15 -3.67
C ASP A 57 -15.92 9.59 -5.06
N LYS A 58 -14.73 9.02 -5.22
CA LYS A 58 -14.24 8.48 -6.49
C LYS A 58 -13.59 7.13 -6.31
N LYS A 59 -13.90 6.19 -7.21
CA LYS A 59 -13.24 4.89 -7.32
C LYS A 59 -12.83 4.59 -8.78
N ASN A 60 -12.18 3.46 -9.00
CA ASN A 60 -11.69 2.99 -10.30
C ASN A 60 -10.63 3.93 -10.91
N TYR A 61 -9.65 4.32 -10.12
CA TYR A 61 -8.47 5.06 -10.57
C TYR A 61 -7.24 4.70 -9.76
N LEU A 62 -6.06 5.02 -10.31
CA LEU A 62 -4.78 4.77 -9.68
C LEU A 62 -4.29 6.02 -8.93
N LEU A 63 -3.83 5.84 -7.70
CA LEU A 63 -3.20 6.86 -6.88
C LEU A 63 -1.72 6.53 -6.65
N GLU A 64 -0.83 7.51 -6.76
CA GLU A 64 0.50 7.45 -6.20
C GLU A 64 0.49 8.06 -4.79
N CYS A 65 1.01 7.31 -3.81
CA CYS A 65 1.04 7.70 -2.41
C CYS A 65 2.47 7.94 -1.95
N GLY A 66 2.66 9.00 -1.15
CA GLY A 66 3.96 9.37 -0.58
C GLY A 66 3.89 9.73 0.90
N GLN A 67 2.72 9.62 1.53
CA GLN A 67 2.51 9.90 2.94
C GLN A 67 1.80 8.69 3.57
N PHE A 68 2.48 8.01 4.49
CA PHE A 68 2.05 6.73 5.06
C PHE A 68 1.82 6.86 6.55
N TYR A 69 0.64 6.48 7.03
CA TYR A 69 0.22 6.60 8.43
C TYR A 69 -0.16 5.24 9.01
N ASN A 70 0.32 4.95 10.22
CA ASN A 70 -0.01 3.72 10.95
C ASN A 70 -1.22 3.97 11.85
N ILE A 71 -2.32 3.28 11.59
CA ILE A 71 -3.54 3.37 12.39
C ILE A 71 -3.70 2.11 13.25
N GLY A 72 -4.20 2.30 14.46
CA GLY A 72 -4.42 1.21 15.42
C GLY A 72 -3.22 0.89 16.31
N PHE A 73 -2.18 1.73 16.26
CA PHE A 73 -1.08 1.71 17.20
C PHE A 73 -1.07 3.00 18.02
N GLU A 74 -1.10 2.88 19.33
CA GLU A 74 -0.94 3.97 20.28
C GLU A 74 0.34 3.77 21.09
N ASN A 75 1.25 4.73 21.00
CA ASN A 75 2.46 4.70 21.81
C ASN A 75 2.10 5.10 23.26
N PRO A 76 2.30 4.22 24.26
CA PRO A 76 1.92 4.54 25.64
C PRO A 76 2.76 5.64 26.28
N ILE A 77 3.92 5.96 25.71
CA ILE A 77 4.82 7.02 26.20
C ILE A 77 4.49 8.36 25.54
N THR A 78 4.10 8.35 24.26
CA THR A 78 3.78 9.56 23.48
C THR A 78 2.49 9.34 22.70
N PRO A 79 1.33 9.23 23.37
CA PRO A 79 0.08 8.86 22.71
C PRO A 79 -0.41 9.89 21.70
N GLU A 80 0.03 11.14 21.80
CA GLU A 80 -0.27 12.24 20.87
C GLU A 80 0.52 12.16 19.56
N LYS A 81 1.55 11.32 19.50
CA LYS A 81 2.39 11.17 18.30
C LYS A 81 1.92 10.01 17.46
N GLN A 82 1.34 10.32 16.33
CA GLN A 82 1.02 9.32 15.32
C GLN A 82 2.27 8.89 14.57
N GLU A 83 2.42 7.58 14.35
CA GLU A 83 3.48 7.05 13.48
C GLU A 83 3.17 7.33 12.02
N PHE A 84 4.12 7.97 11.34
CA PHE A 84 4.01 8.23 9.91
C PHE A 84 5.40 8.25 9.24
N ILE A 85 5.38 8.03 7.92
CA ILE A 85 6.54 8.11 7.04
C ILE A 85 6.14 8.93 5.82
N ILE A 86 6.97 9.89 5.44
CA ILE A 86 6.78 10.69 4.24
C ILE A 86 7.96 10.43 3.29
N THR A 87 7.67 9.91 2.10
CA THR A 87 8.63 9.78 1.00
C THR A 87 8.52 10.93 0.01
N ASP A 88 7.32 11.45 -0.18
CA ASP A 88 7.03 12.64 -0.98
C ASP A 88 5.76 13.32 -0.45
N SER A 89 5.91 14.51 0.11
CA SER A 89 4.80 15.28 0.70
C SER A 89 3.84 15.87 -0.33
N THR A 90 4.19 15.86 -1.61
CA THR A 90 3.32 16.33 -2.71
C THR A 90 2.34 15.27 -3.19
N LEU A 91 2.57 14.01 -2.82
CA LEU A 91 1.73 12.88 -3.20
C LEU A 91 0.63 12.61 -2.16
N ASN A 92 -0.25 11.67 -2.50
CA ASN A 92 -1.42 11.34 -1.70
C ASN A 92 -1.06 10.67 -0.37
N SER A 93 -1.96 10.80 0.61
CA SER A 93 -1.87 10.18 1.92
C SER A 93 -2.66 8.87 1.97
N ILE A 94 -2.08 7.85 2.61
CA ILE A 94 -2.69 6.57 2.87
C ILE A 94 -2.53 6.19 4.34
N CYS A 95 -3.58 5.67 4.93
CA CYS A 95 -3.52 5.09 6.27
C CYS A 95 -3.66 3.57 6.18
N SER A 96 -2.82 2.85 6.92
CA SER A 96 -2.84 1.40 7.00
C SER A 96 -3.47 0.95 8.31
N VAL A 97 -4.51 0.12 8.20
CA VAL A 97 -5.32 -0.39 9.30
C VAL A 97 -5.15 -1.91 9.45
N ASN A 98 -5.72 -2.49 10.53
CA ASN A 98 -5.56 -3.92 10.85
C ASN A 98 -6.74 -4.81 10.42
N LYS A 99 -7.76 -4.22 9.82
CA LYS A 99 -8.94 -4.94 9.31
C LYS A 99 -9.56 -4.21 8.13
N PHE A 100 -10.39 -4.92 7.36
CA PHE A 100 -11.15 -4.29 6.28
C PHE A 100 -11.98 -3.12 6.84
N CYS A 101 -11.70 -1.92 6.34
CA CYS A 101 -12.25 -0.69 6.88
C CYS A 101 -13.61 -0.38 6.27
N THR A 102 -14.63 -0.17 7.12
CA THR A 102 -16.00 0.19 6.72
C THR A 102 -16.49 1.50 7.35
N ASN A 103 -15.70 2.14 8.20
CA ASN A 103 -16.04 3.37 8.91
C ASN A 103 -15.01 4.47 8.63
N THR A 104 -15.50 5.65 8.24
CA THR A 104 -14.66 6.79 7.86
C THR A 104 -14.44 7.82 8.96
N GLU A 105 -15.11 7.73 10.12
CA GLU A 105 -15.15 8.82 11.12
C GLU A 105 -13.77 9.35 11.52
N THR A 106 -12.81 8.46 11.73
CA THR A 106 -11.45 8.82 12.17
C THR A 106 -10.46 8.95 11.02
N LEU A 107 -10.87 8.69 9.77
CA LEU A 107 -9.98 8.57 8.61
C LEU A 107 -10.19 9.66 7.54
N LYS A 108 -11.02 10.66 7.81
CA LYS A 108 -11.42 11.69 6.82
C LYS A 108 -10.26 12.51 6.25
N ASN A 109 -9.14 12.61 6.97
CA ASN A 109 -7.98 13.40 6.57
C ASN A 109 -7.07 12.70 5.55
N TYR A 110 -7.28 11.41 5.29
CA TYR A 110 -6.47 10.62 4.35
C TYR A 110 -7.18 10.48 3.00
N ASN A 111 -6.42 10.19 1.95
CA ASN A 111 -6.98 9.95 0.62
C ASN A 111 -7.54 8.54 0.46
N CYS A 112 -6.87 7.55 1.04
CA CYS A 112 -7.30 6.15 0.98
C CYS A 112 -6.79 5.33 2.18
N VAL A 113 -7.30 4.10 2.29
CA VAL A 113 -6.96 3.17 3.36
C VAL A 113 -6.61 1.80 2.79
N ASP A 114 -5.57 1.20 3.35
CA ASP A 114 -5.15 -0.18 3.06
C ASP A 114 -4.77 -0.92 4.35
N MET A 115 -4.05 -2.03 4.24
CA MET A 115 -3.62 -2.85 5.37
C MET A 115 -2.11 -3.13 5.40
N GLU A 116 -1.29 -2.59 4.47
CA GLU A 116 0.12 -2.95 4.33
C GLU A 116 1.08 -1.77 4.12
N ALA A 117 0.67 -0.70 3.43
CA ALA A 117 1.58 0.29 2.86
C ALA A 117 2.52 0.92 3.90
N TYR A 118 2.03 1.28 5.07
CA TYR A 118 2.88 1.82 6.13
C TYR A 118 3.98 0.83 6.54
N ALA A 119 3.64 -0.44 6.71
CA ALA A 119 4.61 -1.47 7.11
C ALA A 119 5.71 -1.65 6.06
N LEU A 120 5.35 -1.64 4.78
CA LEU A 120 6.32 -1.72 3.68
C LEU A 120 7.23 -0.49 3.63
N ALA A 121 6.66 0.71 3.78
CA ALA A 121 7.41 1.96 3.86
C ALA A 121 8.37 1.96 5.06
N HIS A 122 7.93 1.43 6.21
CA HIS A 122 8.75 1.31 7.41
C HIS A 122 9.96 0.40 7.19
N VAL A 123 9.75 -0.79 6.64
CA VAL A 123 10.86 -1.72 6.32
C VAL A 123 11.87 -1.07 5.37
N CYS A 124 11.39 -0.45 4.29
CA CYS A 124 12.27 0.23 3.33
C CYS A 124 13.06 1.36 3.97
N LYS A 125 12.44 2.18 4.82
CA LYS A 125 13.12 3.24 5.57
C LYS A 125 14.22 2.67 6.47
N GLN A 126 13.95 1.61 7.23
CA GLN A 126 14.94 0.98 8.11
C GLN A 126 16.12 0.38 7.34
N MET A 127 15.87 -0.10 6.12
CA MET A 127 16.89 -0.73 5.27
C MET A 127 17.53 0.23 4.25
N ASN A 128 17.18 1.54 4.29
CA ASN A 128 17.66 2.57 3.36
C ASN A 128 17.43 2.23 1.88
N ILE A 129 16.26 1.69 1.56
CA ILE A 129 15.86 1.36 0.19
C ILE A 129 14.74 2.33 -0.24
N PRO A 130 14.87 3.00 -1.41
CA PRO A 130 13.81 3.82 -1.98
C PRO A 130 12.50 3.07 -2.10
N PHE A 131 11.41 3.73 -1.71
CA PHE A 131 10.06 3.17 -1.69
C PHE A 131 9.08 4.02 -2.49
N LYS A 132 8.31 3.38 -3.36
CA LYS A 132 7.17 3.97 -4.07
C LYS A 132 5.92 3.15 -3.82
N CYS A 133 4.76 3.80 -3.87
CA CYS A 133 3.49 3.14 -3.60
C CYS A 133 2.40 3.63 -4.56
N TYR A 134 1.77 2.67 -5.24
CA TYR A 134 0.62 2.90 -6.11
C TYR A 134 -0.57 2.11 -5.58
N LYS A 135 -1.73 2.75 -5.48
CA LYS A 135 -2.97 2.11 -5.05
C LYS A 135 -4.07 2.33 -6.06
N TYR A 136 -4.76 1.24 -6.41
CA TYR A 136 -5.97 1.30 -7.19
C TYR A 136 -7.18 1.35 -6.25
N ILE A 137 -8.01 2.36 -6.40
CA ILE A 137 -9.19 2.55 -5.57
C ILE A 137 -10.32 1.68 -6.10
N THR A 138 -10.61 0.59 -5.39
CA THR A 138 -11.59 -0.43 -5.80
C THR A 138 -12.99 -0.17 -5.27
N ASP A 139 -13.08 0.52 -4.15
CA ASP A 139 -14.31 0.73 -3.38
C ASP A 139 -14.24 2.04 -2.61
N ILE A 140 -15.39 2.54 -2.20
CA ILE A 140 -15.50 3.69 -1.30
C ILE A 140 -15.82 3.17 0.09
N VAL A 141 -15.05 3.59 1.08
CA VAL A 141 -15.25 3.16 2.47
C VAL A 141 -16.64 3.57 2.97
N GLY A 142 -17.41 2.60 3.45
CA GLY A 142 -18.77 2.80 3.96
C GLY A 142 -19.89 2.77 2.91
N GLU A 143 -19.57 2.61 1.62
CA GLU A 143 -20.60 2.47 0.58
C GLU A 143 -21.35 1.13 0.67
N GLU A 144 -22.56 1.08 0.14
CA GLU A 144 -23.25 -0.20 -0.07
C GLU A 144 -22.41 -1.10 -0.96
N GLN A 145 -22.41 -2.42 -0.69
CA GLN A 145 -21.67 -3.41 -1.47
C GLN A 145 -20.14 -3.15 -1.49
N GLN A 146 -19.58 -2.51 -0.49
CA GLN A 146 -18.15 -2.17 -0.44
C GLN A 146 -17.27 -3.40 -0.68
N TYR A 147 -17.52 -4.50 0.03
CA TYR A 147 -16.75 -5.74 -0.15
C TYR A 147 -16.89 -6.32 -1.55
N ASN A 148 -18.12 -6.35 -2.09
CA ASN A 148 -18.36 -6.84 -3.44
C ASN A 148 -17.68 -5.98 -4.51
N ASN A 149 -17.62 -4.67 -4.31
CA ASN A 149 -16.92 -3.75 -5.20
C ASN A 149 -15.40 -3.98 -5.14
N TRP A 150 -14.83 -4.18 -3.98
CA TRP A 150 -13.43 -4.56 -3.83
C TRP A 150 -13.14 -5.86 -4.58
N GLU A 151 -13.89 -6.92 -4.34
CA GLU A 151 -13.71 -8.22 -4.97
C GLU A 151 -13.84 -8.15 -6.49
N ARG A 152 -14.83 -7.42 -6.99
CA ARG A 152 -15.05 -7.22 -8.44
C ARG A 152 -13.93 -6.45 -9.10
N ASN A 153 -13.36 -5.45 -8.43
CA ASN A 153 -12.42 -4.50 -8.99
C ASN A 153 -10.95 -4.83 -8.68
N ILE A 154 -10.67 -5.90 -7.95
CA ILE A 154 -9.34 -6.21 -7.41
C ILE A 154 -8.23 -6.24 -8.47
N ASN A 155 -8.54 -6.63 -9.69
CA ASN A 155 -7.58 -6.73 -10.80
C ASN A 155 -7.62 -5.53 -11.77
N ASN A 156 -8.59 -4.64 -11.65
CA ASN A 156 -8.85 -3.61 -12.66
C ASN A 156 -7.74 -2.56 -12.81
N GLY A 157 -6.89 -2.39 -11.80
CA GLY A 157 -5.78 -1.43 -11.84
C GLY A 157 -4.50 -1.97 -12.47
N SER A 158 -4.43 -3.25 -12.78
CA SER A 158 -3.21 -3.93 -13.24
C SER A 158 -2.57 -3.28 -14.47
N GLU A 159 -3.36 -2.97 -15.50
CA GLU A 159 -2.84 -2.36 -16.73
C GLU A 159 -2.41 -0.89 -16.53
N LEU A 160 -3.07 -0.15 -15.65
CA LEU A 160 -2.65 1.19 -15.30
C LEU A 160 -1.30 1.15 -14.55
N PHE A 161 -1.15 0.24 -13.61
CA PHE A 161 0.09 0.08 -12.86
C PHE A 161 1.26 -0.38 -13.75
N LYS A 162 1.04 -1.25 -14.72
CA LYS A 162 2.08 -1.64 -15.68
C LYS A 162 2.71 -0.45 -16.39
N LYS A 163 1.93 0.59 -16.70
CA LYS A 163 2.44 1.81 -17.34
C LYS A 163 3.40 2.56 -16.41
N GLU A 164 3.14 2.55 -15.10
CA GLU A 164 4.02 3.18 -14.11
C GLU A 164 5.36 2.43 -13.95
N LEU A 165 5.41 1.16 -14.35
CA LEU A 165 6.65 0.37 -14.33
C LEU A 165 7.55 0.60 -15.54
N ASN A 166 7.05 1.20 -16.64
CA ASN A 166 7.83 1.42 -17.87
C ASN A 166 9.19 2.11 -17.67
N PRO A 167 9.33 3.13 -16.79
CA PRO A 167 10.62 3.77 -16.55
C PRO A 167 11.69 2.84 -15.97
N TYR A 168 11.30 1.68 -15.45
CA TYR A 168 12.19 0.70 -14.82
C TYR A 168 12.46 -0.53 -15.71
N ALA A 169 11.87 -0.54 -16.89
CA ALA A 169 12.01 -1.66 -17.83
C ALA A 169 13.44 -1.75 -18.40
#